data_d501252bec480c4d7927dbe50c9b8e11
#
_entry.id   d501252bec480c4d7927dbe50c9b8e11
#
_cell.length_a   1.000
_cell.length_b   1.000
_cell.length_c   1.000
_cell.angle_alpha   90.00
_cell.angle_beta   90.00
_cell.angle_gamma   90.00
#
_symmetry.space_group_name_H-M   'P 1'
#
loop_
_entity.id
_entity.type
_entity.pdbx_description
1 polymer ?
#
loop_
_entity_poly.entity_id
_entity_poly.type
_entity_poly.pdbx_seq_one_letter_code
_entity_poly.pdbx_strand_id
1 'polypeptide(L)'
;RVRAEDQVTSLYGALGNYLTRNGLTLQDVRRIVLTGVGASYTEGDIFGIPTCKVDEFSASAAGALALSGREQGVVVTMGTGTAFLWAEQNGTVRHLCGSGIGGGTMGGLCRKLVGMERFGQIRELARQGDLSKVDLTIKDISQNPAATLDPDLTAANFGNLAEDATPADLAAGVVNLVLQAVGIMTVLACQACNTDTVILTGAMTTMPQAVENFQNFQRLFGYQYVIPENATFATAIGAALCSLRDTPDNNP
;
A
#
# COMPACT_ATOMS: atom_id res chain seq x y z
N ARG A 1 -13.76 -6.14 2.00
CA ARG A 1 -13.12 -5.91 0.71
C ARG A 1 -13.76 -6.81 -0.34
N VAL A 2 -14.13 -6.26 -1.48
CA VAL A 2 -14.70 -6.97 -2.62
C VAL A 2 -13.72 -6.83 -3.78
N ARG A 3 -13.48 -7.92 -4.53
CA ARG A 3 -12.67 -7.88 -5.75
C ARG A 3 -13.57 -7.43 -6.90
N ALA A 4 -13.18 -6.42 -7.64
CA ALA A 4 -13.91 -5.92 -8.78
C ALA A 4 -13.51 -6.68 -10.05
N GLU A 5 -14.44 -7.42 -10.65
CA GLU A 5 -14.35 -7.87 -12.05
C GLU A 5 -15.12 -6.87 -12.94
N ASP A 6 -16.28 -6.44 -12.47
CA ASP A 6 -17.01 -5.27 -12.95
C ASP A 6 -17.10 -4.23 -11.83
N GLN A 7 -16.66 -3.01 -12.08
CA GLN A 7 -16.50 -1.99 -11.05
C GLN A 7 -17.85 -1.53 -10.50
N VAL A 8 -18.84 -1.34 -11.35
CA VAL A 8 -20.17 -0.90 -10.94
C VAL A 8 -20.86 -1.96 -10.09
N THR A 9 -20.93 -3.18 -10.57
CA THR A 9 -21.52 -4.31 -9.81
C THR A 9 -20.81 -4.52 -8.48
N SER A 10 -19.47 -4.40 -8.47
CA SER A 10 -18.69 -4.58 -7.24
C SER A 10 -18.94 -3.47 -6.22
N LEU A 11 -19.14 -2.23 -6.67
CA LEU A 11 -19.50 -1.09 -5.81
C LEU A 11 -20.85 -1.32 -5.14
N TYR A 12 -21.89 -1.64 -5.92
CA TYR A 12 -23.24 -1.91 -5.41
C TYR A 12 -23.25 -3.13 -4.47
N GLY A 13 -22.54 -4.19 -4.84
CA GLY A 13 -22.39 -5.39 -4.02
C GLY A 13 -21.63 -5.12 -2.71
N ALA A 14 -20.58 -4.27 -2.75
CA ALA A 14 -19.82 -3.90 -1.56
C ALA A 14 -20.68 -3.10 -0.57
N LEU A 15 -21.46 -2.13 -1.06
CA LEU A 15 -22.37 -1.33 -0.24
C LEU A 15 -23.45 -2.20 0.38
N GLY A 16 -24.14 -3.02 -0.42
CA GLY A 16 -25.17 -3.92 0.07
C GLY A 16 -24.65 -4.90 1.13
N ASN A 17 -23.47 -5.48 0.89
CA ASN A 17 -22.82 -6.37 1.86
C ASN A 17 -22.47 -5.65 3.17
N TYR A 18 -21.95 -4.41 3.06
CA TYR A 18 -21.63 -3.60 4.24
C TYR A 18 -22.88 -3.30 5.08
N LEU A 19 -23.94 -2.84 4.45
CA LEU A 19 -25.20 -2.53 5.12
C LEU A 19 -25.77 -3.77 5.83
N THR A 20 -25.88 -4.89 5.10
CA THR A 20 -26.40 -6.15 5.64
C THR A 20 -25.59 -6.64 6.84
N ARG A 21 -24.25 -6.61 6.78
CA ARG A 21 -23.39 -7.07 7.88
C ARG A 21 -23.47 -6.21 9.13
N ASN A 22 -23.83 -4.94 8.97
CA ASN A 22 -23.89 -3.99 10.10
C ASN A 22 -25.33 -3.73 10.55
N GLY A 23 -26.33 -4.44 9.99
CA GLY A 23 -27.74 -4.24 10.32
C GLY A 23 -28.27 -2.85 9.92
N LEU A 24 -27.65 -2.25 8.90
CA LEU A 24 -28.00 -0.93 8.36
C LEU A 24 -28.87 -1.08 7.11
N THR A 25 -29.63 -0.04 6.82
CA THR A 25 -30.45 0.13 5.61
C THR A 25 -29.94 1.29 4.77
N LEU A 26 -30.42 1.45 3.54
CA LEU A 26 -30.09 2.64 2.73
C LEU A 26 -30.55 3.95 3.38
N GLN A 27 -31.57 3.92 4.22
CA GLN A 27 -32.08 5.11 4.93
C GLN A 27 -31.12 5.62 6.02
N ASP A 28 -30.20 4.74 6.49
CA ASP A 28 -29.19 5.12 7.47
C ASP A 28 -27.97 5.78 6.82
N VAL A 29 -27.89 5.79 5.48
CA VAL A 29 -26.78 6.35 4.71
C VAL A 29 -27.12 7.76 4.25
N ARG A 30 -26.44 8.76 4.79
CA ARG A 30 -26.67 10.17 4.42
C ARG A 30 -25.91 10.58 3.16
N ARG A 31 -24.76 10.00 2.91
CA ARG A 31 -23.86 10.34 1.79
C ARG A 31 -22.97 9.15 1.44
N ILE A 32 -22.65 9.02 0.16
CA ILE A 32 -21.64 8.11 -0.35
C ILE A 32 -20.46 8.93 -0.87
N VAL A 33 -19.25 8.55 -0.43
CA VAL A 33 -18.02 9.21 -0.87
C VAL A 33 -17.18 8.22 -1.63
N LEU A 34 -16.88 8.55 -2.89
CA LEU A 34 -16.05 7.74 -3.76
C LEU A 34 -14.66 8.35 -3.89
N THR A 35 -13.66 7.50 -4.01
CA THR A 35 -12.29 7.90 -4.29
C THR A 35 -11.57 6.80 -5.07
N GLY A 36 -10.40 7.13 -5.61
CA GLY A 36 -9.61 6.25 -6.46
C GLY A 36 -9.94 6.39 -7.94
N VAL A 37 -9.04 5.88 -8.79
CA VAL A 37 -9.18 5.95 -10.26
C VAL A 37 -10.51 5.35 -10.73
N GLY A 38 -10.96 4.28 -10.06
CA GLY A 38 -12.24 3.61 -10.36
C GLY A 38 -13.49 4.45 -10.10
N ALA A 39 -13.41 5.54 -9.34
CA ALA A 39 -14.55 6.43 -9.11
C ALA A 39 -15.04 7.13 -10.38
N SER A 40 -14.21 7.20 -11.43
CA SER A 40 -14.57 7.76 -12.74
C SER A 40 -15.67 6.98 -13.47
N TYR A 41 -15.82 5.68 -13.18
CA TYR A 41 -16.84 4.83 -13.83
C TYR A 41 -18.26 5.02 -13.26
N THR A 42 -18.42 5.81 -12.20
CA THR A 42 -19.72 6.05 -11.58
C THR A 42 -20.13 7.50 -11.80
N GLU A 43 -21.31 7.71 -12.37
CA GLU A 43 -21.91 9.03 -12.55
C GLU A 43 -23.21 9.10 -11.74
N GLY A 44 -23.49 10.29 -11.19
CA GLY A 44 -24.69 10.57 -10.41
C GLY A 44 -24.74 9.89 -9.03
N ASP A 45 -25.91 9.91 -8.44
CA ASP A 45 -26.17 9.41 -7.09
C ASP A 45 -26.37 7.90 -7.09
N ILE A 46 -25.76 7.21 -6.14
CA ILE A 46 -25.86 5.76 -5.96
C ILE A 46 -27.08 5.45 -5.09
N PHE A 47 -28.01 4.66 -5.61
CA PHE A 47 -29.31 4.36 -4.97
C PHE A 47 -30.12 5.63 -4.61
N GLY A 48 -29.93 6.75 -5.32
CA GLY A 48 -30.55 8.03 -4.97
C GLY A 48 -29.97 8.70 -3.72
N ILE A 49 -28.84 8.22 -3.21
CA ILE A 49 -28.13 8.79 -2.08
C ILE A 49 -27.09 9.80 -2.61
N PRO A 50 -27.04 11.03 -2.07
CA PRO A 50 -26.05 12.02 -2.48
C PRO A 50 -24.63 11.45 -2.51
N THR A 51 -24.02 11.47 -3.70
CA THR A 51 -22.71 10.85 -3.94
C THR A 51 -21.72 11.92 -4.39
N CYS A 52 -20.56 11.98 -3.73
CA CYS A 52 -19.47 12.87 -4.10
C CYS A 52 -18.17 12.11 -4.33
N LYS A 53 -17.25 12.75 -5.04
CA LYS A 53 -15.91 12.20 -5.32
C LYS A 53 -14.86 13.04 -4.62
N VAL A 54 -13.88 12.37 -4.03
CA VAL A 54 -12.71 12.99 -3.40
C VAL A 54 -11.47 12.53 -4.15
N ASP A 55 -10.54 13.44 -4.37
CA ASP A 55 -9.24 13.12 -4.98
C ASP A 55 -8.51 12.04 -4.19
N GLU A 56 -7.94 11.06 -4.89
CA GLU A 56 -7.33 9.89 -4.29
C GLU A 56 -6.11 10.25 -3.44
N PHE A 57 -5.30 11.21 -3.88
CA PHE A 57 -4.11 11.62 -3.15
C PHE A 57 -4.45 12.39 -1.89
N SER A 58 -5.41 13.30 -1.98
CA SER A 58 -5.95 14.03 -0.83
C SER A 58 -6.57 13.08 0.20
N ALA A 59 -7.34 12.11 -0.27
CA ALA A 59 -7.92 11.08 0.59
C ALA A 59 -6.84 10.21 1.25
N SER A 60 -5.85 9.74 0.49
CA SER A 60 -4.77 8.91 1.03
C SER A 60 -3.93 9.64 2.07
N ALA A 61 -3.61 10.92 1.81
CA ALA A 61 -2.87 11.77 2.72
C ALA A 61 -3.65 12.02 4.02
N ALA A 62 -4.91 12.46 3.92
CA ALA A 62 -5.76 12.76 5.07
C ALA A 62 -5.96 11.51 5.96
N GLY A 63 -6.22 10.35 5.35
CA GLY A 63 -6.39 9.11 6.09
C GLY A 63 -5.10 8.61 6.75
N ALA A 64 -3.98 8.71 6.06
CA ALA A 64 -2.68 8.32 6.60
C ALA A 64 -2.29 9.15 7.83
N LEU A 65 -2.41 10.48 7.73
CA LEU A 65 -2.13 11.40 8.84
C LEU A 65 -3.07 11.17 10.02
N ALA A 66 -4.37 11.05 9.75
CA ALA A 66 -5.36 10.84 10.81
C ALA A 66 -5.14 9.52 11.57
N LEU A 67 -4.83 8.42 10.85
CA LEU A 67 -4.62 7.12 11.46
C LEU A 67 -3.28 7.00 12.19
N SER A 68 -2.24 7.68 11.70
CA SER A 68 -0.90 7.64 12.31
C SER A 68 -0.71 8.64 13.44
N GLY A 69 -1.57 9.64 13.57
CA GLY A 69 -1.41 10.76 14.51
C GLY A 69 -0.22 11.66 14.19
N ARG A 70 0.33 11.57 12.96
CA ARG A 70 1.45 12.41 12.53
C ARG A 70 0.94 13.70 11.90
N GLU A 71 1.68 14.79 12.13
CA GLU A 71 1.33 16.10 11.57
C GLU A 71 1.78 16.23 10.10
N GLN A 72 2.85 15.55 9.73
CA GLN A 72 3.41 15.54 8.38
C GLN A 72 4.25 14.30 8.13
N GLY A 73 4.54 14.00 6.86
CA GLY A 73 5.45 12.94 6.47
C GLY A 73 5.29 12.50 5.02
N VAL A 74 6.14 11.56 4.62
CA VAL A 74 5.99 10.86 3.34
C VAL A 74 4.94 9.76 3.51
N VAL A 75 3.84 9.88 2.81
CA VAL A 75 2.79 8.85 2.75
C VAL A 75 3.05 7.95 1.56
N VAL A 76 3.14 6.65 1.81
CA VAL A 76 3.37 5.62 0.79
C VAL A 76 2.17 4.71 0.72
N THR A 77 1.40 4.81 -0.35
CA THR A 77 0.20 3.99 -0.55
C THR A 77 0.51 2.82 -1.47
N MET A 78 0.62 1.62 -0.90
CA MET A 78 0.95 0.38 -1.60
C MET A 78 -0.33 -0.37 -2.01
N GLY A 79 -0.86 -0.04 -3.19
CA GLY A 79 -2.02 -0.63 -3.83
C GLY A 79 -1.65 -1.57 -4.98
N THR A 80 -2.30 -1.41 -6.14
CA THR A 80 -1.93 -2.07 -7.41
C THR A 80 -0.53 -1.65 -7.86
N GLY A 81 -0.28 -0.36 -7.91
CA GLY A 81 1.04 0.28 -7.91
C GLY A 81 1.32 0.90 -6.56
N THR A 82 2.29 1.82 -6.52
CA THR A 82 2.64 2.56 -5.30
C THR A 82 2.70 4.06 -5.60
N ALA A 83 2.04 4.86 -4.76
CA ALA A 83 2.11 6.32 -4.80
C ALA A 83 2.90 6.83 -3.60
N PHE A 84 3.72 7.87 -3.83
CA PHE A 84 4.51 8.56 -2.82
C PHE A 84 4.02 10.01 -2.76
N LEU A 85 3.57 10.43 -1.59
CA LEU A 85 3.00 11.75 -1.35
C LEU A 85 3.76 12.42 -0.20
N TRP A 86 3.99 13.70 -0.31
CA TRP A 86 4.23 14.55 0.86
C TRP A 86 2.88 15.02 1.38
N ALA A 87 2.65 14.91 2.67
CA ALA A 87 1.38 15.28 3.28
C ALA A 87 1.62 16.06 4.59
N GLU A 88 0.81 17.11 4.81
CA GLU A 88 0.78 17.91 6.02
C GLU A 88 -0.66 18.03 6.54
N GLN A 89 -0.81 18.14 7.86
CA GLN A 89 -2.12 18.19 8.53
C GLN A 89 -2.95 19.44 8.15
N ASN A 90 -2.28 20.51 7.69
CA ASN A 90 -2.91 21.72 7.17
C ASN A 90 -3.66 21.51 5.84
N GLY A 91 -3.58 20.32 5.25
CA GLY A 91 -4.21 19.97 3.98
C GLY A 91 -3.28 20.04 2.79
N THR A 92 -2.00 20.42 2.96
CA THR A 92 -1.01 20.37 1.88
C THR A 92 -0.76 18.92 1.49
N VAL A 93 -0.96 18.63 0.19
CA VAL A 93 -0.65 17.33 -0.41
C VAL A 93 0.13 17.56 -1.70
N ARG A 94 1.29 16.93 -1.81
CA ARG A 94 2.13 16.99 -3.01
C ARG A 94 2.44 15.57 -3.48
N HIS A 95 2.04 15.24 -4.70
CA HIS A 95 2.45 14.00 -5.34
C HIS A 95 3.94 14.09 -5.67
N LEU A 96 4.75 13.21 -5.09
CA LEU A 96 6.19 13.16 -5.30
C LEU A 96 6.52 12.32 -6.53
N CYS A 97 6.02 11.10 -6.54
CA CYS A 97 6.13 10.18 -7.68
C CYS A 97 5.13 9.02 -7.53
N GLY A 98 4.99 8.25 -8.59
CA GLY A 98 4.29 6.97 -8.61
C GLY A 98 5.16 5.89 -9.22
N SER A 99 4.89 4.64 -8.88
CA SER A 99 5.54 3.48 -9.46
C SER A 99 4.51 2.43 -9.87
N GLY A 100 4.73 1.81 -11.03
CA GLY A 100 4.02 0.59 -11.41
C GLY A 100 4.34 -0.62 -10.54
N ILE A 101 5.35 -0.52 -9.66
CA ILE A 101 5.74 -1.59 -8.74
C ILE A 101 4.83 -1.58 -7.51
N GLY A 102 4.13 -2.69 -7.29
CA GLY A 102 3.19 -2.83 -6.18
C GLY A 102 2.51 -4.20 -6.18
N GLY A 103 1.33 -4.27 -5.56
CA GLY A 103 0.56 -5.51 -5.47
C GLY A 103 0.15 -6.09 -6.83
N GLY A 104 -0.01 -5.26 -7.86
CA GLY A 104 -0.28 -5.70 -9.22
C GLY A 104 0.93 -6.40 -9.85
N THR A 105 2.13 -5.84 -9.67
CA THR A 105 3.40 -6.46 -10.12
C THR A 105 3.61 -7.81 -9.43
N MET A 106 3.45 -7.83 -8.10
CA MET A 106 3.55 -9.05 -7.30
C MET A 106 2.57 -10.13 -7.81
N GLY A 107 1.29 -9.77 -7.98
CA GLY A 107 0.28 -10.72 -8.45
C GLY A 107 0.54 -11.21 -9.88
N GLY A 108 0.98 -10.33 -10.78
CA GLY A 108 1.31 -10.66 -12.17
C GLY A 108 2.49 -11.61 -12.29
N LEU A 109 3.57 -11.33 -11.56
CA LEU A 109 4.76 -12.18 -11.52
C LEU A 109 4.48 -13.54 -10.86
N CYS A 110 3.82 -13.55 -9.70
CA CYS A 110 3.47 -14.80 -9.02
C CYS A 110 2.51 -15.65 -9.85
N ARG A 111 1.55 -15.06 -10.57
CA ARG A 111 0.69 -15.81 -11.48
C ARG A 111 1.50 -16.54 -12.56
N LYS A 112 2.54 -15.87 -13.09
CA LYS A 112 3.37 -16.46 -14.15
C LYS A 112 4.38 -17.47 -13.62
N LEU A 113 5.01 -17.19 -12.49
CA LEU A 113 6.10 -18.00 -11.95
C LEU A 113 5.62 -19.20 -11.13
N VAL A 114 4.55 -19.00 -10.34
CA VAL A 114 4.09 -20.00 -9.36
C VAL A 114 2.61 -20.38 -9.50
N GLY A 115 1.93 -19.88 -10.54
CA GLY A 115 0.52 -20.20 -10.81
C GLY A 115 -0.48 -19.58 -9.82
N MET A 116 -0.07 -18.60 -8.99
CA MET A 116 -0.91 -17.96 -7.98
C MET A 116 -1.03 -16.46 -8.21
N GLU A 117 -2.24 -15.92 -8.09
CA GLU A 117 -2.48 -14.48 -8.23
C GLU A 117 -3.23 -13.86 -7.04
N ARG A 118 -3.85 -14.68 -6.19
CA ARG A 118 -4.59 -14.17 -5.03
C ARG A 118 -3.63 -13.72 -3.94
N PHE A 119 -3.74 -12.46 -3.54
CA PHE A 119 -2.87 -11.83 -2.55
C PHE A 119 -2.67 -12.67 -1.27
N GLY A 120 -3.75 -13.23 -0.71
CA GLY A 120 -3.67 -14.07 0.49
C GLY A 120 -2.89 -15.37 0.28
N GLN A 121 -2.99 -15.98 -0.89
CA GLN A 121 -2.24 -17.20 -1.24
C GLN A 121 -0.75 -16.89 -1.43
N ILE A 122 -0.43 -15.80 -2.16
CA ILE A 122 0.95 -15.34 -2.35
C ILE A 122 1.60 -15.05 -1.00
N ARG A 123 0.92 -14.33 -0.12
CA ARG A 123 1.42 -14.01 1.22
C ARG A 123 1.78 -15.26 2.01
N GLU A 124 0.91 -16.27 1.99
CA GLU A 124 1.09 -17.51 2.75
C GLU A 124 2.20 -18.39 2.15
N LEU A 125 2.27 -18.44 0.81
CA LEU A 125 3.32 -19.17 0.11
C LEU A 125 4.69 -18.53 0.34
N ALA A 126 4.80 -17.21 0.19
CA ALA A 126 6.05 -16.47 0.38
C ALA A 126 6.61 -16.57 1.81
N ARG A 127 5.76 -16.79 2.81
CA ARG A 127 6.19 -17.02 4.19
C ARG A 127 7.03 -18.30 4.38
N GLN A 128 6.88 -19.26 3.49
CA GLN A 128 7.53 -20.58 3.55
C GLN A 128 8.79 -20.62 2.69
N GLY A 129 9.06 -19.56 1.93
CA GLY A 129 10.18 -19.51 1.01
C GLY A 129 11.49 -19.07 1.66
N ASP A 130 12.58 -19.53 1.07
CA ASP A 130 13.94 -19.19 1.44
C ASP A 130 14.56 -18.23 0.40
N LEU A 131 14.77 -16.97 0.80
CA LEU A 131 15.35 -15.93 -0.06
C LEU A 131 16.79 -16.25 -0.47
N SER A 132 17.56 -17.02 0.29
CA SER A 132 18.94 -17.38 -0.05
C SER A 132 19.03 -18.24 -1.32
N LYS A 133 17.92 -18.87 -1.72
CA LYS A 133 17.81 -19.63 -2.97
C LYS A 133 17.42 -18.78 -4.18
N VAL A 134 17.17 -17.50 -3.97
CA VAL A 134 16.63 -16.60 -5.02
C VAL A 134 17.47 -15.34 -5.17
N ASP A 135 17.71 -14.65 -4.07
CA ASP A 135 18.36 -13.35 -4.05
C ASP A 135 19.86 -13.48 -3.76
N LEU A 136 20.66 -12.68 -4.45
CA LEU A 136 22.09 -12.53 -4.21
C LEU A 136 22.31 -11.43 -3.16
N THR A 137 23.04 -11.72 -2.10
CA THR A 137 23.33 -10.77 -1.03
C THR A 137 24.76 -10.24 -1.12
N ILE A 138 25.07 -9.18 -0.35
CA ILE A 138 26.43 -8.60 -0.29
C ILE A 138 27.46 -9.62 0.19
N LYS A 139 27.11 -10.48 1.18
CA LYS A 139 28.02 -11.52 1.67
C LYS A 139 28.34 -12.58 0.63
N ASP A 140 27.49 -12.80 -0.37
CA ASP A 140 27.71 -13.79 -1.41
C ASP A 140 28.74 -13.32 -2.44
N ILE A 141 28.91 -12.01 -2.59
CA ILE A 141 29.81 -11.38 -3.57
C ILE A 141 31.03 -10.72 -2.97
N SER A 142 31.15 -10.65 -1.63
CA SER A 142 32.27 -10.01 -0.96
C SER A 142 32.75 -10.81 0.23
N GLN A 143 34.06 -11.11 0.25
CA GLN A 143 34.70 -11.74 1.41
C GLN A 143 34.91 -10.76 2.58
N ASN A 144 35.05 -9.46 2.27
CA ASN A 144 35.16 -8.37 3.22
C ASN A 144 34.20 -7.26 2.80
N PRO A 145 32.91 -7.34 3.16
CA PRO A 145 31.99 -6.25 2.85
C PRO A 145 32.55 -4.96 3.46
N ALA A 146 32.49 -3.88 2.67
CA ALA A 146 32.90 -2.57 3.17
C ALA A 146 32.15 -2.30 4.49
N ALA A 147 32.82 -1.71 5.47
CA ALA A 147 32.25 -1.48 6.80
C ALA A 147 30.92 -0.65 6.79
N THR A 148 30.55 -0.11 5.65
CA THR A 148 29.36 0.70 5.39
C THR A 148 28.18 -0.10 4.81
N LEU A 149 28.37 -1.36 4.41
CA LEU A 149 27.31 -2.19 3.82
C LEU A 149 26.98 -3.37 4.73
N ASP A 150 25.68 -3.53 5.03
CA ASP A 150 25.18 -4.69 5.75
C ASP A 150 25.34 -5.95 4.87
N PRO A 151 26.00 -7.02 5.36
CA PRO A 151 26.23 -8.25 4.59
C PRO A 151 24.94 -8.91 4.09
N ASP A 152 23.84 -8.75 4.78
CA ASP A 152 22.55 -9.35 4.45
C ASP A 152 21.71 -8.48 3.48
N LEU A 153 22.22 -7.33 3.04
CA LEU A 153 21.57 -6.55 1.98
C LEU A 153 21.51 -7.34 0.68
N THR A 154 20.38 -7.27 0.00
CA THR A 154 20.23 -7.82 -1.34
C THR A 154 21.07 -6.99 -2.33
N ALA A 155 22.04 -7.64 -2.96
CA ALA A 155 22.83 -7.07 -4.06
C ALA A 155 22.09 -7.18 -5.40
N ALA A 156 21.38 -8.29 -5.63
CA ALA A 156 20.55 -8.48 -6.81
C ALA A 156 19.34 -9.38 -6.51
N ASN A 157 18.15 -8.85 -6.66
CA ASN A 157 16.94 -9.66 -6.60
C ASN A 157 16.97 -10.69 -7.75
N PHE A 158 16.64 -11.93 -7.44
CA PHE A 158 16.74 -13.08 -8.36
C PHE A 158 18.15 -13.34 -8.89
N GLY A 159 19.18 -12.76 -8.28
CA GLY A 159 20.57 -12.88 -8.74
C GLY A 159 21.24 -14.21 -8.38
N ASN A 160 20.64 -14.99 -7.48
CA ASN A 160 21.14 -16.31 -7.02
C ASN A 160 20.09 -17.41 -7.20
N LEU A 161 19.31 -17.33 -8.28
CA LEU A 161 18.21 -18.27 -8.49
C LEU A 161 18.72 -19.71 -8.64
N ALA A 162 18.50 -20.52 -7.60
CA ALA A 162 18.91 -21.91 -7.57
C ALA A 162 18.05 -22.80 -8.50
N GLU A 163 18.65 -23.84 -9.07
CA GLU A 163 17.92 -24.79 -9.93
C GLU A 163 16.81 -25.54 -9.17
N ASP A 164 16.98 -25.75 -7.86
CA ASP A 164 16.02 -26.41 -6.97
C ASP A 164 15.09 -25.43 -6.24
N ALA A 165 15.05 -24.15 -6.64
CA ALA A 165 14.18 -23.16 -6.03
C ALA A 165 12.71 -23.57 -6.14
N THR A 166 12.02 -23.60 -5.00
CA THR A 166 10.62 -24.02 -4.91
C THR A 166 9.67 -22.87 -5.28
N PRO A 167 8.39 -23.16 -5.57
CA PRO A 167 7.39 -22.11 -5.74
C PRO A 167 7.30 -21.14 -4.54
N ALA A 168 7.59 -21.60 -3.33
CA ALA A 168 7.61 -20.76 -2.13
C ALA A 168 8.79 -19.78 -2.17
N ASP A 169 9.97 -20.23 -2.57
CA ASP A 169 11.17 -19.41 -2.71
C ASP A 169 10.96 -18.33 -3.77
N LEU A 170 10.41 -18.71 -4.93
CA LEU A 170 10.09 -17.76 -6.00
C LEU A 170 9.06 -16.71 -5.55
N ALA A 171 8.03 -17.12 -4.80
CA ALA A 171 7.05 -16.19 -4.26
C ALA A 171 7.68 -15.23 -3.24
N ALA A 172 8.59 -15.73 -2.39
CA ALA A 172 9.35 -14.89 -1.44
C ALA A 172 10.23 -13.87 -2.19
N GLY A 173 10.95 -14.30 -3.23
CA GLY A 173 11.76 -13.42 -4.09
C GLY A 173 10.94 -12.32 -4.75
N VAL A 174 9.77 -12.64 -5.31
CA VAL A 174 8.88 -11.64 -5.91
C VAL A 174 8.39 -10.63 -4.87
N VAL A 175 7.99 -11.09 -3.69
CA VAL A 175 7.56 -10.22 -2.60
C VAL A 175 8.70 -9.31 -2.16
N ASN A 176 9.90 -9.86 -1.97
CA ASN A 176 11.08 -9.11 -1.57
C ASN A 176 11.47 -8.04 -2.60
N LEU A 177 11.52 -8.40 -3.89
CA LEU A 177 11.78 -7.46 -5.00
C LEU A 177 10.84 -6.25 -4.95
N VAL A 178 9.53 -6.49 -4.79
CA VAL A 178 8.55 -5.40 -4.76
C VAL A 178 8.73 -4.52 -3.51
N LEU A 179 8.91 -5.13 -2.35
CA LEU A 179 9.07 -4.39 -1.09
C LEU A 179 10.37 -3.59 -1.05
N GLN A 180 11.48 -4.16 -1.54
CA GLN A 180 12.75 -3.46 -1.59
C GLN A 180 12.73 -2.30 -2.58
N ALA A 181 12.15 -2.49 -3.77
CA ALA A 181 12.01 -1.40 -4.73
C ALA A 181 11.20 -0.23 -4.14
N VAL A 182 10.09 -0.53 -3.46
CA VAL A 182 9.30 0.49 -2.75
C VAL A 182 10.11 1.13 -1.62
N GLY A 183 10.84 0.32 -0.84
CA GLY A 183 11.67 0.79 0.28
C GLY A 183 12.73 1.80 -0.17
N ILE A 184 13.48 1.51 -1.23
CA ILE A 184 14.50 2.43 -1.77
C ILE A 184 13.86 3.72 -2.30
N MET A 185 12.73 3.64 -3.01
CA MET A 185 12.00 4.84 -3.45
C MET A 185 11.52 5.68 -2.26
N THR A 186 11.16 5.02 -1.15
CA THR A 186 10.79 5.72 0.10
C THR A 186 11.97 6.49 0.69
N VAL A 187 13.16 5.90 0.71
CA VAL A 187 14.40 6.57 1.14
C VAL A 187 14.66 7.84 0.31
N LEU A 188 14.56 7.74 -1.02
CA LEU A 188 14.73 8.88 -1.91
C LEU A 188 13.65 9.97 -1.69
N ALA A 189 12.40 9.56 -1.46
CA ALA A 189 11.31 10.48 -1.15
C ALA A 189 11.56 11.24 0.18
N CYS A 190 12.05 10.54 1.21
CA CYS A 190 12.41 11.16 2.49
C CYS A 190 13.55 12.18 2.33
N GLN A 191 14.58 11.84 1.56
CA GLN A 191 15.68 12.77 1.25
C GLN A 191 15.18 14.01 0.51
N ALA A 192 14.30 13.83 -0.50
CA ALA A 192 13.75 14.93 -1.28
C ALA A 192 12.85 15.86 -0.45
N CYS A 193 12.22 15.34 0.61
CA CYS A 193 11.33 16.09 1.50
C CYS A 193 12.02 16.54 2.80
N ASN A 194 13.28 16.18 3.01
CA ASN A 194 14.05 16.43 4.24
C ASN A 194 13.26 16.01 5.50
N THR A 195 12.75 14.78 5.51
CA THR A 195 11.98 14.19 6.61
C THR A 195 12.49 12.80 6.96
N ASP A 196 12.24 12.36 8.17
CA ASP A 196 12.51 11.01 8.64
C ASP A 196 11.25 10.15 8.80
N THR A 197 10.07 10.74 8.59
CA THR A 197 8.79 10.13 8.89
C THR A 197 8.11 9.57 7.63
N VAL A 198 7.82 8.28 7.65
CA VAL A 198 7.15 7.53 6.59
C VAL A 198 5.88 6.88 7.14
N ILE A 199 4.77 7.10 6.48
CA ILE A 199 3.47 6.49 6.82
C ILE A 199 3.10 5.53 5.70
N LEU A 200 3.06 4.23 6.01
CA LEU A 200 2.78 3.18 5.05
C LEU A 200 1.29 2.80 5.09
N THR A 201 0.64 2.82 3.94
CA THR A 201 -0.78 2.47 3.78
C THR A 201 -1.00 1.51 2.63
N GLY A 202 -2.23 1.03 2.47
CA GLY A 202 -2.62 0.14 1.39
C GLY A 202 -2.54 -1.34 1.75
N ALA A 203 -2.93 -2.18 0.79
CA ALA A 203 -3.14 -3.61 1.04
C ALA A 203 -1.87 -4.38 1.40
N MET A 204 -0.71 -3.95 0.89
CA MET A 204 0.55 -4.66 1.14
C MET A 204 1.04 -4.52 2.58
N THR A 205 0.56 -3.52 3.34
CA THR A 205 0.89 -3.37 4.77
C THR A 205 0.41 -4.54 5.63
N THR A 206 -0.51 -5.37 5.11
CA THR A 206 -0.99 -6.58 5.81
C THR A 206 -0.07 -7.80 5.65
N MET A 207 1.00 -7.68 4.88
CA MET A 207 1.99 -8.76 4.72
C MET A 207 3.00 -8.73 5.86
N PRO A 208 3.27 -9.86 6.56
CA PRO A 208 4.33 -9.92 7.55
C PRO A 208 5.70 -9.53 6.98
N GLN A 209 5.97 -9.92 5.73
CA GLN A 209 7.21 -9.56 5.01
C GLN A 209 7.36 -8.04 4.83
N ALA A 210 6.26 -7.29 4.69
CA ALA A 210 6.33 -5.83 4.60
C ALA A 210 6.79 -5.24 5.94
N VAL A 211 6.26 -5.73 7.06
CA VAL A 211 6.67 -5.26 8.38
C VAL A 211 8.17 -5.50 8.59
N GLU A 212 8.65 -6.71 8.33
CA GLU A 212 10.05 -7.09 8.48
C GLU A 212 10.96 -6.26 7.55
N ASN A 213 10.59 -6.12 6.28
CA ASN A 213 11.36 -5.37 5.29
C ASN A 213 11.50 -3.89 5.69
N PHE A 214 10.42 -3.22 6.09
CA PHE A 214 10.48 -1.83 6.50
C PHE A 214 11.15 -1.63 7.87
N GLN A 215 11.12 -2.60 8.78
CA GLN A 215 11.96 -2.58 9.98
C GLN A 215 13.45 -2.64 9.63
N ASN A 216 13.84 -3.44 8.63
CA ASN A 216 15.21 -3.45 8.12
C ASN A 216 15.59 -2.12 7.50
N PHE A 217 14.72 -1.50 6.71
CA PHE A 217 14.96 -0.15 6.17
C PHE A 217 15.10 0.90 7.28
N GLN A 218 14.28 0.81 8.33
CA GLN A 218 14.42 1.68 9.51
C GLN A 218 15.80 1.54 10.16
N ARG A 219 16.26 0.31 10.36
CA ARG A 219 17.58 0.04 10.95
C ARG A 219 18.73 0.56 10.07
N LEU A 220 18.63 0.39 8.74
CA LEU A 220 19.70 0.73 7.80
C LEU A 220 19.78 2.23 7.50
N PHE A 221 18.67 2.90 7.40
CA PHE A 221 18.58 4.28 6.91
C PHE A 221 18.14 5.29 7.97
N GLY A 222 17.72 4.83 9.15
CA GLY A 222 17.32 5.70 10.26
C GLY A 222 15.95 6.37 10.13
N TYR A 223 15.17 6.04 9.09
CA TYR A 223 13.82 6.59 8.90
C TYR A 223 12.79 5.87 9.77
N GLN A 224 11.78 6.59 10.23
CA GLN A 224 10.69 6.07 11.05
C GLN A 224 9.55 5.58 10.15
N TYR A 225 9.40 4.27 10.01
CA TYR A 225 8.30 3.66 9.26
C TYR A 225 7.11 3.36 10.19
N VAL A 226 5.98 3.99 9.91
CA VAL A 226 4.73 3.82 10.68
C VAL A 226 3.70 3.11 9.81
N ILE A 227 3.25 1.94 10.25
CA ILE A 227 2.08 1.26 9.69
C ILE A 227 0.95 1.46 10.70
N PRO A 228 0.02 2.40 10.46
CA PRO A 228 -1.06 2.63 11.40
C PRO A 228 -2.06 1.47 11.42
N GLU A 229 -2.78 1.33 12.51
CA GLU A 229 -3.93 0.43 12.55
C GLU A 229 -4.93 0.84 11.45
N ASN A 230 -5.54 -0.13 10.79
CA ASN A 230 -6.42 0.11 9.65
C ASN A 230 -5.78 0.77 8.41
N ALA A 231 -4.45 0.71 8.26
CA ALA A 231 -3.71 1.25 7.10
C ALA A 231 -4.29 0.83 5.74
N THR A 232 -4.91 -0.35 5.65
CA THR A 232 -5.57 -0.84 4.42
C THR A 232 -6.78 0.00 4.02
N PHE A 233 -7.39 0.69 4.97
CA PHE A 233 -8.58 1.52 4.76
C PHE A 233 -8.28 3.02 4.80
N ALA A 234 -7.01 3.41 4.89
CA ALA A 234 -6.59 4.80 5.03
C ALA A 234 -7.24 5.71 3.98
N THR A 235 -7.16 5.33 2.70
CA THR A 235 -7.76 6.12 1.60
C THR A 235 -9.29 6.28 1.77
N ALA A 236 -10.01 5.23 2.16
CA ALA A 236 -11.45 5.32 2.37
C ALA A 236 -11.82 6.18 3.59
N ILE A 237 -11.06 6.05 4.67
CA ILE A 237 -11.23 6.88 5.88
C ILE A 237 -10.93 8.35 5.55
N GLY A 238 -9.84 8.60 4.83
CA GLY A 238 -9.48 9.95 4.41
C GLY A 238 -10.49 10.58 3.47
N ALA A 239 -11.07 9.83 2.53
CA ALA A 239 -12.15 10.32 1.68
C ALA A 239 -13.35 10.79 2.51
N ALA A 240 -13.75 10.02 3.53
CA ALA A 240 -14.80 10.42 4.44
C ALA A 240 -14.43 11.69 5.21
N LEU A 241 -13.19 11.79 5.73
CA LEU A 241 -12.71 12.97 6.45
C LEU A 241 -12.68 14.24 5.57
N CYS A 242 -12.21 14.13 4.32
CA CYS A 242 -12.23 15.24 3.38
C CYS A 242 -13.67 15.72 3.12
N SER A 243 -14.58 14.79 2.87
CA SER A 243 -15.98 15.10 2.61
C SER A 243 -16.68 15.80 3.78
N LEU A 244 -16.24 15.58 5.01
CA LEU A 244 -16.78 16.27 6.20
C LEU A 244 -16.27 17.72 6.31
N ARG A 245 -15.06 17.99 5.85
CA ARG A 245 -14.48 19.36 5.84
C ARG A 245 -15.12 20.26 4.79
N ASP A 246 -15.54 19.69 3.66
CA ASP A 246 -16.15 20.43 2.55
C ASP A 246 -17.65 20.72 2.76
N THR A 247 -18.24 20.24 3.84
CA THR A 247 -19.62 20.58 4.18
C THR A 247 -19.60 21.88 5.00
N PRO A 248 -20.10 23.02 4.50
CA PRO A 248 -20.29 24.18 5.36
C PRO A 248 -21.19 23.76 6.53
N ASP A 249 -20.81 24.14 7.74
CA ASP A 249 -21.62 23.97 8.92
C ASP A 249 -22.99 24.62 8.69
N ASN A 250 -23.95 23.89 8.19
CA ASN A 250 -25.35 24.18 8.35
C ASN A 250 -25.73 23.73 9.77
N ASN A 251 -25.29 24.47 10.75
CA ASN A 251 -25.85 24.39 12.09
C ASN A 251 -27.20 25.10 12.07
N PRO A 252 -28.29 24.45 12.48
CA PRO A 252 -29.63 25.06 12.54
C PRO A 252 -29.72 26.14 13.59
#